data_f13f376697c70374548b1a24568f7145
#
_entry.id   f13f376697c70374548b1a24568f7145
#
_cell.length_a   1.000
_cell.length_b   1.000
_cell.length_c   1.000
_cell.angle_alpha   90.00
_cell.angle_beta   90.00
_cell.angle_gamma   90.00
#
_symmetry.space_group_name_H-M   'P 1'
#
loop_
_entity.id
_entity.type
_entity.pdbx_description
1 polymer ?
#
loop_
_entity_poly.entity_id
_entity_poly.type
_entity_poly.pdbx_seq_one_letter_code
_entity_poly.pdbx_strand_id
1 'polypeptide(L)'
;MGLSSRFPGPPIPLESEAIFTDGMICRVGAADSKVRLPGGAGPTASLLGVIYRPDGSACASGDTVDVLISGAYPLIAAGAITRGDWVTSGGTDGGVITETAGAGVNVAVIGQALESAVSGDRVLCTINPFIKQGG
;
A
#
# COMPACT_ATOMS: atom_id res chain seq x y z
N MET A 1 -17.32 -10.31 -19.73
CA MET A 1 -16.27 -9.39 -19.32
C MET A 1 -15.14 -10.18 -18.70
N GLY A 2 -13.96 -10.00 -19.22
CA GLY A 2 -12.79 -10.61 -18.62
C GLY A 2 -12.45 -9.94 -17.30
N LEU A 3 -12.08 -10.74 -16.32
CA LEU A 3 -11.55 -10.20 -15.08
C LEU A 3 -10.11 -9.80 -15.33
N SER A 4 -9.79 -8.56 -15.09
CA SER A 4 -8.40 -8.14 -15.15
C SER A 4 -7.71 -8.56 -13.86
N SER A 5 -6.38 -8.56 -13.87
CA SER A 5 -5.59 -8.78 -12.65
C SER A 5 -5.70 -7.60 -11.68
N ARG A 6 -6.52 -6.61 -12.02
CA ARG A 6 -6.81 -5.44 -11.20
C ARG A 6 -8.30 -5.35 -10.99
N PHE A 7 -8.67 -5.03 -9.80
CA PHE A 7 -10.06 -4.76 -9.48
C PHE A 7 -10.14 -3.64 -8.47
N PRO A 8 -9.75 -2.41 -8.89
CA PRO A 8 -9.74 -1.28 -7.97
C PRO A 8 -11.15 -0.84 -7.62
N GLY A 9 -11.32 -0.39 -6.39
CA GLY A 9 -12.49 0.35 -6.00
C GLY A 9 -12.43 1.78 -6.55
N PRO A 10 -13.41 2.63 -6.26
CA PRO A 10 -13.38 4.01 -6.68
C PRO A 10 -12.24 4.76 -5.97
N PRO A 11 -11.42 5.52 -6.70
CA PRO A 11 -10.32 6.28 -6.09
C PRO A 11 -10.84 7.52 -5.36
N ILE A 12 -10.09 7.94 -4.36
CA ILE A 12 -10.33 9.16 -3.61
C ILE A 12 -9.21 10.15 -3.95
N PRO A 13 -9.52 11.36 -4.45
CA PRO A 13 -8.48 12.36 -4.73
C PRO A 13 -8.05 13.05 -3.43
N LEU A 14 -6.75 13.04 -3.16
CA LEU A 14 -6.17 13.65 -1.98
C LEU A 14 -4.88 14.37 -2.38
N GLU A 15 -4.48 15.38 -1.58
CA GLU A 15 -3.23 16.07 -1.84
C GLU A 15 -2.06 15.29 -1.27
N SER A 16 -0.99 15.17 -2.04
CA SER A 16 0.21 14.45 -1.59
C SER A 16 1.12 15.35 -0.75
N GLU A 17 1.72 14.76 0.29
CA GLU A 17 2.76 15.43 1.09
C GLU A 17 4.15 14.91 0.71
N ALA A 18 4.25 14.07 -0.31
CA ALA A 18 5.50 13.45 -0.72
C ALA A 18 5.46 13.15 -2.22
N ILE A 19 6.58 12.66 -2.75
CA ILE A 19 6.63 12.14 -4.12
C ILE A 19 6.10 10.71 -4.10
N PHE A 20 5.07 10.45 -4.91
CA PHE A 20 4.50 9.11 -5.06
C PHE A 20 4.54 8.65 -6.50
N THR A 21 4.66 7.35 -6.68
CA THR A 21 4.46 6.69 -7.97
C THR A 21 3.38 5.62 -7.82
N ASP A 22 2.91 5.09 -8.95
CA ASP A 22 1.86 4.08 -8.97
C ASP A 22 2.22 2.86 -8.12
N GLY A 23 1.26 2.39 -7.34
CA GLY A 23 1.43 1.17 -6.54
C GLY A 23 2.11 1.36 -5.20
N MET A 24 2.50 2.57 -4.85
CA MET A 24 3.05 2.86 -3.51
C MET A 24 1.92 2.95 -2.50
N ILE A 25 2.13 2.39 -1.31
CA ILE A 25 1.14 2.52 -0.23
C ILE A 25 1.35 3.84 0.52
N CYS A 26 0.30 4.30 1.16
CA CYS A 26 0.30 5.59 1.86
C CYS A 26 -0.53 5.52 3.13
N ARG A 27 -0.38 6.55 3.96
CA ARG A 27 -1.19 6.76 5.16
C ARG A 27 -1.77 8.17 5.14
N VAL A 28 -2.71 8.43 6.06
CA VAL A 28 -3.28 9.77 6.22
C VAL A 28 -2.16 10.77 6.51
N GLY A 29 -2.23 11.92 5.86
CA GLY A 29 -1.22 12.96 5.98
C GLY A 29 -1.24 13.68 7.32
N ALA A 30 -0.28 14.58 7.49
CA ALA A 30 -0.19 15.41 8.68
C ALA A 30 -1.22 16.54 8.69
N ALA A 31 -1.82 16.86 7.55
CA ALA A 31 -2.84 17.90 7.42
C ALA A 31 -4.09 17.30 6.78
N ASP A 32 -5.19 18.07 6.84
CA ASP A 32 -6.48 17.63 6.34
C ASP A 32 -6.46 17.29 4.86
N SER A 33 -7.11 16.18 4.50
CA SER A 33 -7.30 15.73 3.11
C SER A 33 -5.97 15.50 2.36
N LYS A 34 -4.93 15.10 3.09
CA LYS A 34 -3.62 14.81 2.51
C LYS A 34 -3.18 13.39 2.82
N VAL A 35 -2.20 12.91 2.03
CA VAL A 35 -1.58 11.61 2.23
C VAL A 35 -0.07 11.76 2.28
N ARG A 36 0.58 10.86 3.02
CA ARG A 36 2.03 10.82 3.15
C ARG A 36 2.55 9.39 3.09
N LEU A 37 3.86 9.27 2.96
CA LEU A 37 4.52 7.97 2.95
C LEU A 37 4.30 7.22 4.27
N PRO A 38 4.36 5.87 4.24
CA PRO A 38 4.27 5.09 5.46
C PRO A 38 5.38 5.46 6.44
N GLY A 39 5.12 5.26 7.73
CA GLY A 39 6.04 5.68 8.78
C GLY A 39 7.18 4.73 9.07
N GLY A 40 7.45 3.75 8.22
CA GLY A 40 8.51 2.77 8.41
C GLY A 40 8.04 1.35 8.16
N ALA A 41 8.91 0.38 8.40
CA ALA A 41 8.58 -1.04 8.25
C ALA A 41 7.65 -1.50 9.37
N GLY A 42 6.59 -2.23 9.02
CA GLY A 42 5.65 -2.77 9.98
C GLY A 42 5.03 -1.73 10.90
N PRO A 43 4.48 -0.63 10.35
CA PRO A 43 4.02 0.48 11.19
C PRO A 43 2.85 0.04 12.07
N THR A 44 2.70 0.72 13.23
CA THR A 44 1.54 0.53 14.09
C THR A 44 0.39 1.48 13.76
N ALA A 45 0.68 2.58 13.08
CA ALA A 45 -0.33 3.52 12.62
C ALA A 45 -0.98 2.99 11.35
N SER A 46 -2.29 3.18 11.21
CA SER A 46 -3.07 2.68 10.09
C SER A 46 -2.53 3.17 8.74
N LEU A 47 -2.50 2.26 7.79
CA LEU A 47 -2.31 2.59 6.38
C LEU A 47 -3.67 3.00 5.79
N LEU A 48 -3.65 3.83 4.76
CA LEU A 48 -4.88 4.30 4.12
C LEU A 48 -5.21 3.51 2.86
N GLY A 49 -4.25 3.38 1.97
CA GLY A 49 -4.50 2.75 0.69
C GLY A 49 -3.27 2.77 -0.21
N VAL A 50 -3.52 2.68 -1.50
CA VAL A 50 -2.48 2.61 -2.51
C VAL A 50 -2.67 3.73 -3.54
N ILE A 51 -1.56 4.27 -4.03
CA ILE A 51 -1.56 5.34 -5.03
C ILE A 51 -1.90 4.74 -6.40
N TYR A 52 -2.88 5.32 -7.05
CA TYR A 52 -3.34 4.92 -8.38
C TYR A 52 -2.88 5.97 -9.40
N ARG A 53 -1.80 5.66 -10.11
CA ARG A 53 -1.24 6.51 -11.18
C ARG A 53 -0.80 5.60 -12.34
N PRO A 54 -1.77 5.08 -13.10
CA PRO A 54 -1.47 4.05 -14.11
C PRO A 54 -0.59 4.54 -15.26
N ASP A 55 -0.40 5.86 -15.42
CA ASP A 55 0.53 6.40 -16.41
C ASP A 55 2.00 6.25 -15.98
N GLY A 56 2.24 5.80 -14.75
CA GLY A 56 3.59 5.58 -14.23
C GLY A 56 4.36 6.82 -13.84
N SER A 57 3.77 8.02 -13.97
CA SER A 57 4.46 9.25 -13.61
C SER A 57 4.57 9.41 -12.10
N ALA A 58 5.61 10.13 -11.65
CA ALA A 58 5.73 10.53 -10.26
C ALA A 58 4.96 11.83 -10.04
N CYS A 59 4.30 11.95 -8.89
CA CYS A 59 3.73 13.24 -8.48
C CYS A 59 4.77 14.04 -7.72
N ALA A 60 4.58 15.36 -7.67
CA ALA A 60 5.33 16.22 -6.75
C ALA A 60 4.54 16.38 -5.46
N SER A 61 5.22 16.75 -4.38
CA SER A 61 4.54 17.15 -3.15
C SER A 61 3.60 18.33 -3.46
N GLY A 62 2.37 18.24 -3.00
CA GLY A 62 1.34 19.25 -3.29
C GLY A 62 0.41 18.88 -4.43
N ASP A 63 0.77 17.89 -5.24
CA ASP A 63 -0.11 17.45 -6.34
C ASP A 63 -1.29 16.64 -5.77
N THR A 64 -2.39 16.64 -6.52
CA THR A 64 -3.51 15.74 -6.22
C THR A 64 -3.20 14.36 -6.75
N VAL A 65 -3.38 13.34 -5.90
CA VAL A 65 -3.20 11.94 -6.28
C VAL A 65 -4.48 11.16 -5.99
N ASP A 66 -4.72 10.13 -6.78
CA ASP A 66 -5.85 9.22 -6.55
C ASP A 66 -5.38 8.09 -5.63
N VAL A 67 -6.19 7.77 -4.61
CA VAL A 67 -5.88 6.74 -3.62
C VAL A 67 -6.97 5.69 -3.63
N LEU A 68 -6.58 4.43 -3.85
CA LEU A 68 -7.49 3.28 -3.75
C LEU A 68 -7.50 2.78 -2.33
N ILE A 69 -8.68 2.64 -1.74
CA ILE A 69 -8.84 2.15 -0.37
C ILE A 69 -9.54 0.79 -0.31
N SER A 70 -9.88 0.22 -1.47
CA SER A 70 -10.53 -1.08 -1.57
C SER A 70 -10.23 -1.73 -2.91
N GLY A 71 -10.58 -3.01 -3.05
CA GLY A 71 -10.40 -3.76 -4.29
C GLY A 71 -9.09 -4.54 -4.30
N ALA A 72 -8.47 -4.62 -5.47
CA ALA A 72 -7.17 -5.28 -5.63
C ALA A 72 -6.32 -4.49 -6.62
N TYR A 73 -5.02 -4.41 -6.35
CA TYR A 73 -4.12 -3.64 -7.19
C TYR A 73 -2.69 -4.15 -7.07
N PRO A 74 -1.86 -4.04 -8.13
CA PRO A 74 -0.44 -4.38 -8.04
C PRO A 74 0.33 -3.37 -7.19
N LEU A 75 0.99 -3.85 -6.14
CA LEU A 75 1.83 -3.06 -5.25
C LEU A 75 3.30 -3.32 -5.57
N ILE A 76 4.19 -2.49 -5.06
CA ILE A 76 5.63 -2.65 -5.25
C ILE A 76 6.18 -3.50 -4.11
N ALA A 77 6.75 -4.67 -4.43
CA ALA A 77 7.36 -5.53 -3.43
C ALA A 77 8.72 -4.97 -3.02
N ALA A 78 8.93 -4.78 -1.73
CA ALA A 78 10.21 -4.35 -1.16
C ALA A 78 10.98 -5.52 -0.54
N GLY A 79 10.46 -6.73 -0.66
CA GLY A 79 11.07 -7.97 -0.20
C GLY A 79 10.34 -9.15 -0.82
N ALA A 80 10.80 -10.36 -0.53
CA ALA A 80 10.13 -11.56 -1.02
C ALA A 80 8.77 -11.72 -0.34
N ILE A 81 7.74 -11.97 -1.15
CA ILE A 81 6.36 -12.13 -0.69
C ILE A 81 5.84 -13.45 -1.25
N THR A 82 5.18 -14.23 -0.41
CA THR A 82 4.55 -15.49 -0.80
C THR A 82 3.04 -15.30 -0.89
N ARG A 83 2.44 -15.89 -1.91
CA ARG A 83 0.97 -15.87 -2.07
C ARG A 83 0.30 -16.25 -0.76
N GLY A 84 -0.68 -15.47 -0.35
CA GLY A 84 -1.41 -15.67 0.89
C GLY A 84 -0.88 -14.87 2.08
N ASP A 85 0.32 -14.30 1.98
CA ASP A 85 0.87 -13.49 3.07
C ASP A 85 0.08 -12.19 3.25
N TRP A 86 -0.06 -11.78 4.49
CA TRP A 86 -0.46 -10.40 4.79
C TRP A 86 0.71 -9.49 4.55
N VAL A 87 0.45 -8.33 3.96
CA VAL A 87 1.52 -7.40 3.57
C VAL A 87 1.38 -6.07 4.29
N THR A 88 2.52 -5.50 4.63
CA THR A 88 2.64 -4.24 5.37
C THR A 88 3.70 -3.35 4.70
N SER A 89 3.90 -2.17 5.24
CA SER A 89 4.97 -1.29 4.75
C SER A 89 6.34 -1.92 4.95
N GLY A 90 7.17 -1.85 3.91
CA GLY A 90 8.56 -2.33 3.97
C GLY A 90 9.54 -1.26 4.44
N GLY A 91 9.10 -0.02 4.58
CA GLY A 91 9.97 1.09 4.95
C GLY A 91 9.27 2.41 4.72
N THR A 92 10.04 3.43 4.41
CA THR A 92 9.52 4.79 4.20
C THR A 92 9.25 5.10 2.74
N ASP A 93 9.50 4.16 1.82
CA ASP A 93 9.46 4.40 0.38
C ASP A 93 8.16 3.92 -0.30
N GLY A 94 7.19 3.42 0.47
CA GLY A 94 5.91 2.99 -0.07
C GLY A 94 5.86 1.57 -0.62
N GLY A 95 6.95 0.82 -0.57
CA GLY A 95 6.95 -0.61 -0.93
C GLY A 95 6.39 -1.47 0.19
N VAL A 96 6.03 -2.72 -0.13
CA VAL A 96 5.43 -3.65 0.82
C VAL A 96 6.30 -4.88 1.07
N ILE A 97 6.19 -5.43 2.26
CA ILE A 97 6.82 -6.69 2.66
C ILE A 97 5.79 -7.59 3.34
N THR A 98 6.14 -8.86 3.51
CA THR A 98 5.34 -9.77 4.32
C THR A 98 5.33 -9.30 5.77
N GLU A 99 4.15 -9.30 6.38
CA GLU A 99 3.98 -8.98 7.80
C GLU A 99 4.53 -10.12 8.65
N THR A 100 5.37 -9.80 9.63
CA THR A 100 6.01 -10.78 10.49
C THR A 100 5.95 -10.41 11.98
N ALA A 101 5.00 -9.55 12.36
CA ALA A 101 4.88 -9.10 13.75
C ALA A 101 4.71 -10.27 14.71
N GLY A 102 5.45 -10.23 15.79
CA GLY A 102 5.39 -11.26 16.83
C GLY A 102 4.15 -11.13 17.71
N ALA A 103 3.99 -12.08 18.62
CA ALA A 103 2.85 -12.10 19.53
C ALA A 103 2.75 -10.80 20.33
N GLY A 104 1.56 -10.27 20.43
CA GLY A 104 1.28 -9.04 21.18
C GLY A 104 1.68 -7.75 20.47
N VAL A 105 2.21 -7.83 19.28
CA VAL A 105 2.59 -6.64 18.50
C VAL A 105 1.55 -6.39 17.41
N ASN A 106 0.93 -5.21 17.44
CA ASN A 106 0.00 -4.82 16.40
C ASN A 106 0.76 -4.23 15.22
N VAL A 107 0.27 -4.49 14.01
CA VAL A 107 0.87 -3.97 12.79
C VAL A 107 -0.22 -3.56 11.81
N ALA A 108 0.01 -2.44 11.13
CA ALA A 108 -0.89 -1.99 10.07
C ALA A 108 -0.65 -2.81 8.81
N VAL A 109 -1.71 -3.37 8.25
CA VAL A 109 -1.69 -4.24 7.07
C VAL A 109 -2.45 -3.54 5.95
N ILE A 110 -1.94 -3.60 4.73
CA ILE A 110 -2.65 -3.04 3.56
C ILE A 110 -3.59 -4.06 2.94
N GLY A 111 -3.27 -5.34 3.02
CA GLY A 111 -4.07 -6.40 2.45
C GLY A 111 -3.31 -7.72 2.39
N GLN A 112 -3.77 -8.61 1.51
CA GLN A 112 -3.23 -9.96 1.38
C GLN A 112 -2.70 -10.16 -0.04
N ALA A 113 -1.53 -10.78 -0.16
CA ALA A 113 -0.94 -11.07 -1.45
C ALA A 113 -1.71 -12.19 -2.16
N LEU A 114 -2.07 -11.93 -3.41
CA LEU A 114 -2.77 -12.91 -4.25
C LEU A 114 -1.82 -13.71 -5.13
N GLU A 115 -0.54 -13.33 -5.15
CA GLU A 115 0.51 -14.01 -5.90
C GLU A 115 1.84 -13.82 -5.18
N SER A 116 2.85 -14.59 -5.57
CA SER A 116 4.20 -14.46 -5.02
C SER A 116 5.03 -13.48 -5.85
N ALA A 117 5.98 -12.82 -5.21
CA ALA A 117 6.86 -11.86 -5.87
C ALA A 117 8.20 -11.79 -5.16
N VAL A 118 9.21 -11.31 -5.87
CA VAL A 118 10.52 -10.98 -5.29
C VAL A 118 10.65 -9.46 -5.19
N SER A 119 11.64 -9.01 -4.42
CA SER A 119 11.88 -7.56 -4.25
C SER A 119 12.04 -6.86 -5.60
N GLY A 120 11.37 -5.74 -5.77
CA GLY A 120 11.39 -4.94 -6.99
C GLY A 120 10.25 -5.25 -7.96
N ASP A 121 9.60 -6.39 -7.83
CA ASP A 121 8.47 -6.77 -8.68
C ASP A 121 7.17 -6.15 -8.20
N ARG A 122 6.19 -6.14 -9.09
CA ARG A 122 4.81 -5.85 -8.70
C ARG A 122 4.17 -7.12 -8.14
N VAL A 123 3.36 -6.95 -7.10
CA VAL A 123 2.61 -8.05 -6.48
C VAL A 123 1.15 -7.66 -6.35
N LEU A 124 0.26 -8.47 -6.93
CA LEU A 124 -1.17 -8.24 -6.83
C LEU A 124 -1.63 -8.54 -5.41
N CYS A 125 -2.23 -7.55 -4.75
CA CYS A 125 -2.73 -7.66 -3.39
C CYS A 125 -4.15 -7.13 -3.31
N THR A 126 -4.92 -7.66 -2.37
CA THR A 126 -6.16 -7.00 -1.98
C THR A 126 -5.84 -5.69 -1.29
N ILE A 127 -6.72 -4.71 -1.41
CA ILE A 127 -6.61 -3.44 -0.72
C ILE A 127 -7.70 -3.41 0.35
N ASN A 128 -7.29 -3.60 1.59
CA ASN A 128 -8.19 -3.69 2.73
C ASN A 128 -7.42 -3.34 4.01
N PRO A 129 -7.07 -2.03 4.18
CA PRO A 129 -6.23 -1.63 5.30
C PRO A 129 -6.88 -1.91 6.66
N PHE A 130 -6.12 -2.50 7.58
CA PHE A 130 -6.57 -2.73 8.94
C PHE A 130 -5.36 -2.92 9.85
N ILE A 131 -5.61 -2.93 11.16
CA ILE A 131 -4.59 -3.23 12.16
C ILE A 131 -4.72 -4.70 12.53
N LYS A 132 -3.66 -5.48 12.26
CA LYS A 132 -3.61 -6.90 12.59
C LYS A 132 -2.91 -7.07 13.92
N GLN A 133 -3.49 -7.87 14.79
CA GLN A 133 -2.84 -8.24 16.04
C GLN A 133 -1.83 -9.34 15.75
N GLY A 134 -0.59 -9.13 16.16
CA GLY A 134 0.49 -10.09 15.95
C GLY A 134 0.37 -11.31 16.83
N GLY A 135 0.94 -12.37 16.35
CA GLY A 135 0.94 -13.65 17.02
C GLY A 135 -0.19 -14.52 16.63
#